data_af57ef17f61e14efbec71eea286e1d67
#
_entry.id   af57ef17f61e14efbec71eea286e1d67
#
_cell.length_a   1.000
_cell.length_b   1.000
_cell.length_c   1.000
_cell.angle_alpha   90.00
_cell.angle_beta   90.00
_cell.angle_gamma   90.00
#
_symmetry.space_group_name_H-M   'P 1'
#
loop_
_entity.id
_entity.type
_entity.pdbx_description
1 polymer ?
#
loop_
_entity_poly.entity_id
_entity_poly.type
_entity_poly.pdbx_seq_one_letter_code
_entity_poly.pdbx_strand_id
1 'polypeptide(L)'
;LEAHKLTDNTLVVFVSDNGGFSGAANMGPLNGAKSTTLEGGIRVPLIMRWPNKIKPGIISNQVCATFDLTRSFLNLAQAKVPEDQLDGVDIVNHVTARKPDFDRTLFWRGKRGERTWAAVRQGDLKYVRKTEGKTEEWLFDLSKDIGEKTDLSSSQPREFALLKRLLANWEMDVKPVR
;
A
#
# COMPACT_ATOMS: atom_id res chain seq x y z
N LEU A 1 28.33 -6.64 5.07
CA LEU A 1 28.03 -7.85 4.28
C LEU A 1 29.26 -8.33 3.52
N GLU A 2 30.00 -7.47 2.84
CA GLU A 2 31.22 -7.82 2.09
C GLU A 2 32.27 -8.53 2.95
N ALA A 3 32.62 -7.93 4.09
CA ALA A 3 33.59 -8.50 5.00
C ALA A 3 33.29 -9.95 5.45
N HIS A 4 32.04 -10.34 5.41
CA HIS A 4 31.56 -11.68 5.78
C HIS A 4 31.17 -12.55 4.59
N LYS A 5 31.39 -12.09 3.34
CA LYS A 5 31.00 -12.79 2.10
C LYS A 5 29.49 -13.14 2.03
N LEU A 6 28.64 -12.28 2.61
CA LEU A 6 27.19 -12.47 2.66
C LEU A 6 26.45 -11.64 1.62
N THR A 7 27.14 -10.80 0.86
CA THR A 7 26.54 -9.82 -0.08
C THR A 7 25.56 -10.46 -1.05
N ASP A 8 25.95 -11.60 -1.63
CA ASP A 8 25.18 -12.26 -2.70
C ASP A 8 24.04 -13.13 -2.19
N ASN A 9 24.13 -13.52 -0.91
CA ASN A 9 23.10 -14.36 -0.26
C ASN A 9 22.26 -13.59 0.77
N THR A 10 22.18 -12.26 0.64
CA THR A 10 21.38 -11.43 1.53
C THR A 10 20.45 -10.53 0.75
N LEU A 11 19.15 -10.66 0.99
CA LEU A 11 18.14 -9.70 0.57
C LEU A 11 18.15 -8.53 1.57
N VAL A 12 18.47 -7.33 1.06
CA VAL A 12 18.35 -6.09 1.83
C VAL A 12 17.08 -5.38 1.37
N VAL A 13 16.21 -5.01 2.31
CA VAL A 13 14.97 -4.27 2.06
C VAL A 13 15.00 -2.97 2.85
N PHE A 14 14.75 -1.85 2.16
CA PHE A 14 14.53 -0.56 2.77
C PHE A 14 13.07 -0.15 2.52
N VAL A 15 12.33 0.10 3.57
CA VAL A 15 10.92 0.51 3.52
C VAL A 15 10.59 1.35 4.76
N SER A 16 9.66 2.32 4.62
CA SER A 16 9.07 2.99 5.78
C SER A 16 7.79 2.28 6.21
N ASP A 17 7.44 2.37 7.48
CA ASP A 17 6.20 1.81 8.04
C ASP A 17 4.95 2.62 7.66
N ASN A 18 5.11 3.93 7.49
CA ASN A 18 4.06 4.90 7.12
C ASN A 18 4.67 6.16 6.48
N GLY A 19 3.82 7.04 5.99
CA GLY A 19 4.24 8.33 5.48
C GLY A 19 4.83 9.24 6.56
N GLY A 20 5.51 10.30 6.16
CA GLY A 20 6.22 11.18 7.06
C GLY A 20 5.31 12.00 7.98
N PHE A 21 5.87 12.46 9.10
CA PHE A 21 5.17 13.35 10.03
C PHE A 21 5.05 14.75 9.43
N SER A 22 3.85 15.34 9.43
CA SER A 22 3.55 16.61 8.76
C SER A 22 4.36 17.81 9.27
N GLY A 23 4.86 17.75 10.51
CA GLY A 23 5.67 18.81 11.10
C GLY A 23 7.16 18.77 10.74
N ALA A 24 7.65 17.69 10.09
CA ALA A 24 9.07 17.50 9.84
C ALA A 24 9.41 16.91 8.48
N ALA A 25 8.45 16.28 7.79
CA ALA A 25 8.69 15.61 6.52
C ALA A 25 8.10 16.38 5.34
N ASN A 26 8.86 16.42 4.24
CA ASN A 26 8.33 16.84 2.95
C ASN A 26 7.79 15.63 2.19
N MET A 27 6.49 15.61 1.94
CA MET A 27 5.81 14.52 1.22
C MET A 27 5.88 14.68 -0.31
N GLY A 28 6.59 15.69 -0.79
CA GLY A 28 6.67 15.97 -2.23
C GLY A 28 5.28 16.27 -2.83
N PRO A 29 4.91 15.61 -3.93
CA PRO A 29 3.61 15.82 -4.57
C PRO A 29 2.44 15.15 -3.85
N LEU A 30 2.70 14.28 -2.86
CA LEU A 30 1.67 13.47 -2.21
C LEU A 30 0.87 14.28 -1.20
N ASN A 31 -0.44 14.07 -1.17
CA ASN A 31 -1.35 14.72 -0.22
C ASN A 31 -1.34 13.98 1.13
N GLY A 32 -1.58 14.72 2.21
CA GLY A 32 -1.64 14.18 3.56
C GLY A 32 -0.26 13.82 4.13
N ALA A 33 -0.27 13.09 5.24
CA ALA A 33 0.90 12.70 6.01
C ALA A 33 0.54 11.54 6.95
N LYS A 34 1.46 11.10 7.79
CA LYS A 34 1.24 10.10 8.85
C LYS A 34 -0.12 10.30 9.54
N SER A 35 -0.85 9.20 9.76
CA SER A 35 -2.19 9.14 10.35
C SER A 35 -3.34 9.53 9.42
N THR A 36 -3.11 9.66 8.12
CA THR A 36 -4.15 9.73 7.09
C THR A 36 -4.07 8.54 6.14
N THR A 37 -5.14 8.27 5.40
CA THR A 37 -5.14 7.27 4.32
C THR A 37 -4.94 7.91 2.93
N LEU A 38 -4.59 9.18 2.88
CA LEU A 38 -4.12 9.85 1.68
C LEU A 38 -2.71 9.34 1.31
N GLU A 39 -2.29 9.53 0.05
CA GLU A 39 -1.02 8.98 -0.45
C GLU A 39 0.18 9.38 0.41
N GLY A 40 0.25 10.64 0.90
CA GLY A 40 1.32 11.08 1.80
C GLY A 40 1.36 10.36 3.15
N GLY A 41 0.27 9.72 3.56
CA GLY A 41 0.21 8.92 4.78
C GLY A 41 0.54 7.45 4.60
N ILE A 42 0.36 6.90 3.39
CA ILE A 42 0.45 5.45 3.14
C ILE A 42 1.42 5.05 2.03
N ARG A 43 1.73 5.95 1.08
CA ARG A 43 2.71 5.66 0.03
C ARG A 43 4.11 5.92 0.54
N VAL A 44 4.92 4.88 0.57
CA VAL A 44 6.29 4.91 1.08
C VAL A 44 7.26 4.31 0.06
N PRO A 45 8.54 4.70 0.07
CA PRO A 45 9.55 4.04 -0.76
C PRO A 45 9.74 2.59 -0.32
N LEU A 46 9.86 1.70 -1.28
CA LEU A 46 10.30 0.32 -1.11
C LEU A 46 11.49 0.07 -2.05
N ILE A 47 12.65 -0.23 -1.47
CA ILE A 47 13.87 -0.53 -2.23
C ILE A 47 14.36 -1.90 -1.82
N MET A 48 14.66 -2.75 -2.79
CA MET A 48 15.21 -4.09 -2.56
C MET A 48 16.53 -4.26 -3.29
N ARG A 49 17.48 -4.90 -2.61
CA ARG A 49 18.78 -5.25 -3.17
C ARG A 49 19.09 -6.73 -2.88
N TRP A 50 19.28 -7.50 -3.95
CA TRP A 50 19.73 -8.89 -3.89
C TRP A 50 20.55 -9.21 -5.15
N PRO A 51 21.88 -9.04 -5.12
CA PRO A 51 22.71 -9.00 -6.33
C PRO A 51 22.52 -10.17 -7.30
N ASN A 52 22.42 -11.40 -6.80
CA ASN A 52 22.26 -12.57 -7.64
C ASN A 52 20.81 -12.87 -8.06
N LYS A 53 19.84 -12.11 -7.58
CA LYS A 53 18.40 -12.35 -7.82
C LYS A 53 17.69 -11.14 -8.45
N ILE A 54 18.05 -9.94 -8.07
CA ILE A 54 17.45 -8.69 -8.55
C ILE A 54 18.49 -7.93 -9.35
N LYS A 55 18.25 -7.71 -10.64
CA LYS A 55 19.15 -6.89 -11.48
C LYS A 55 19.11 -5.43 -11.04
N PRO A 56 20.25 -4.73 -11.06
CA PRO A 56 20.27 -3.29 -10.77
C PRO A 56 19.38 -2.48 -11.71
N GLY A 57 18.80 -1.39 -11.21
CA GLY A 57 18.04 -0.44 -12.02
C GLY A 57 16.64 -0.89 -12.42
N ILE A 58 16.13 -2.01 -11.89
CA ILE A 58 14.73 -2.42 -12.12
C ILE A 58 13.80 -1.48 -11.34
N ILE A 59 12.77 -1.01 -12.03
CA ILE A 59 11.62 -0.31 -11.44
C ILE A 59 10.39 -1.19 -11.68
N SER A 60 9.58 -1.41 -10.65
CA SER A 60 8.29 -2.09 -10.72
C SER A 60 7.19 -1.14 -10.30
N ASN A 61 6.09 -1.14 -11.05
CA ASN A 61 4.88 -0.38 -10.73
C ASN A 61 3.84 -1.23 -9.98
N GLN A 62 4.18 -2.49 -9.68
CA GLN A 62 3.28 -3.37 -8.93
C GLN A 62 2.89 -2.75 -7.59
N VAL A 63 1.61 -2.53 -7.42
CA VAL A 63 1.07 -2.05 -6.14
C VAL A 63 1.28 -3.13 -5.08
N CYS A 64 1.95 -2.77 -3.99
CA CYS A 64 2.24 -3.68 -2.89
C CYS A 64 2.02 -3.00 -1.53
N ALA A 65 1.98 -3.79 -0.48
CA ALA A 65 1.85 -3.35 0.90
C ALA A 65 2.90 -4.05 1.78
N THR A 66 3.19 -3.51 2.96
CA THR A 66 4.23 -4.05 3.85
C THR A 66 3.99 -5.50 4.27
N PHE A 67 2.73 -5.94 4.38
CA PHE A 67 2.41 -7.34 4.70
C PHE A 67 2.78 -8.33 3.58
N ASP A 68 3.02 -7.86 2.33
CA ASP A 68 3.53 -8.69 1.24
C ASP A 68 4.97 -9.15 1.51
N LEU A 69 5.74 -8.35 2.27
CA LEU A 69 7.08 -8.74 2.70
C LEU A 69 7.04 -9.94 3.65
N THR A 70 6.02 -10.03 4.51
CA THR A 70 5.82 -11.18 5.39
C THR A 70 5.63 -12.46 4.57
N ARG A 71 4.71 -12.46 3.58
CA ARG A 71 4.52 -13.59 2.67
C ARG A 71 5.80 -13.93 1.92
N SER A 72 6.47 -12.93 1.38
CA SER A 72 7.72 -13.10 0.64
C SER A 72 8.82 -13.74 1.49
N PHE A 73 9.00 -13.29 2.72
CA PHE A 73 10.05 -13.80 3.62
C PHE A 73 9.76 -15.24 4.07
N LEU A 74 8.50 -15.56 4.34
CA LEU A 74 8.10 -16.92 4.68
C LEU A 74 8.33 -17.89 3.51
N ASN A 75 8.00 -17.47 2.29
CA ASN A 75 8.27 -18.27 1.09
C ASN A 75 9.78 -18.47 0.87
N LEU A 76 10.58 -17.41 1.04
CA LEU A 76 12.04 -17.52 0.94
C LEU A 76 12.65 -18.45 2.00
N ALA A 77 12.08 -18.46 3.20
CA ALA A 77 12.45 -19.36 4.27
C ALA A 77 11.88 -20.79 4.11
N GLN A 78 11.12 -21.05 3.04
CA GLN A 78 10.40 -22.32 2.81
C GLN A 78 9.50 -22.72 3.99
N ALA A 79 8.97 -21.73 4.70
CA ALA A 79 8.05 -21.95 5.80
C ALA A 79 6.70 -22.46 5.26
N LYS A 80 6.16 -23.48 5.91
CA LYS A 80 4.82 -23.99 5.60
C LYS A 80 3.77 -23.11 6.29
N VAL A 81 3.15 -22.23 5.54
CA VAL A 81 2.05 -21.38 6.00
C VAL A 81 0.84 -21.63 5.11
N PRO A 82 -0.34 -21.94 5.65
CA PRO A 82 -1.56 -22.06 4.86
C PRO A 82 -1.83 -20.77 4.06
N GLU A 83 -2.31 -20.95 2.82
CA GLU A 83 -2.50 -19.81 1.90
C GLU A 83 -3.54 -18.80 2.40
N ASP A 84 -4.55 -19.27 3.12
CA ASP A 84 -5.65 -18.50 3.69
C ASP A 84 -5.33 -17.73 4.97
N GLN A 85 -4.12 -17.90 5.53
CA GLN A 85 -3.71 -17.22 6.75
C GLN A 85 -3.02 -15.86 6.53
N LEU A 86 -2.71 -15.50 5.29
CA LEU A 86 -1.98 -14.28 4.98
C LEU A 86 -2.62 -13.57 3.78
N ASP A 87 -2.94 -12.31 3.95
CA ASP A 87 -3.46 -11.43 2.88
C ASP A 87 -2.39 -11.02 1.86
N GLY A 88 -1.11 -11.15 2.24
CA GLY A 88 0.04 -10.75 1.42
C GLY A 88 0.30 -11.66 0.23
N VAL A 89 0.90 -11.09 -0.81
CA VAL A 89 1.43 -11.79 -1.98
C VAL A 89 2.96 -11.86 -1.93
N ASP A 90 3.56 -12.81 -2.66
CA ASP A 90 5.03 -12.92 -2.74
C ASP A 90 5.60 -11.89 -3.73
N ILE A 91 5.82 -10.68 -3.24
CA ILE A 91 6.32 -9.57 -4.04
C ILE A 91 7.80 -9.73 -4.40
N VAL A 92 8.60 -10.39 -3.58
CA VAL A 92 10.02 -10.64 -3.91
C VAL A 92 10.13 -11.59 -5.09
N ASN A 93 9.35 -12.67 -5.11
CA ASN A 93 9.31 -13.58 -6.26
C ASN A 93 8.73 -12.90 -7.51
N HIS A 94 7.72 -12.03 -7.35
CA HIS A 94 7.17 -11.24 -8.45
C HIS A 94 8.27 -10.42 -9.16
N VAL A 95 9.05 -9.67 -8.39
CA VAL A 95 10.14 -8.81 -8.91
C VAL A 95 11.30 -9.63 -9.46
N THR A 96 11.75 -10.68 -8.76
CA THR A 96 12.89 -11.51 -9.20
C THR A 96 12.58 -12.28 -10.48
N ALA A 97 11.37 -12.80 -10.61
CA ALA A 97 10.91 -13.51 -11.80
C ALA A 97 10.41 -12.58 -12.92
N ARG A 98 10.37 -11.27 -12.70
CA ARG A 98 9.87 -10.25 -13.65
C ARG A 98 8.48 -10.58 -14.17
N LYS A 99 7.59 -10.94 -13.27
CA LYS A 99 6.20 -11.22 -13.62
C LYS A 99 5.49 -9.95 -14.05
N PRO A 100 4.50 -10.03 -14.95
CA PRO A 100 3.66 -8.89 -15.29
C PRO A 100 2.89 -8.41 -14.07
N ASP A 101 2.68 -7.07 -13.99
CA ASP A 101 1.89 -6.50 -12.92
C ASP A 101 0.45 -7.04 -12.94
N PHE A 102 -0.17 -7.16 -11.79
CA PHE A 102 -1.53 -7.66 -11.62
C PHE A 102 -2.37 -6.71 -10.78
N ASP A 103 -3.66 -6.69 -11.07
CA ASP A 103 -4.61 -5.89 -10.31
C ASP A 103 -4.86 -6.50 -8.94
N ARG A 104 -4.96 -5.63 -7.95
CA ARG A 104 -5.35 -6.00 -6.60
C ARG A 104 -6.12 -4.88 -5.91
N THR A 105 -6.90 -5.27 -4.92
CA THR A 105 -7.61 -4.33 -4.07
C THR A 105 -6.93 -4.26 -2.71
N LEU A 106 -6.60 -3.05 -2.27
CA LEU A 106 -5.99 -2.80 -0.97
C LEU A 106 -6.89 -1.89 -0.14
N PHE A 107 -6.91 -2.15 1.17
CA PHE A 107 -7.74 -1.43 2.12
C PHE A 107 -6.91 -0.85 3.25
N TRP A 108 -7.31 0.32 3.72
CA TRP A 108 -6.70 0.97 4.88
C TRP A 108 -7.78 1.48 5.82
N ARG A 109 -7.51 1.39 7.09
CA ARG A 109 -8.33 1.99 8.14
C ARG A 109 -7.45 2.45 9.28
N GLY A 110 -7.71 3.65 9.79
CA GLY A 110 -7.00 4.22 10.93
C GLY A 110 -7.91 5.09 11.79
N LYS A 111 -7.62 5.16 13.10
CA LYS A 111 -8.29 6.04 14.05
C LYS A 111 -7.26 6.80 14.86
N ARG A 112 -7.48 8.09 15.05
CA ARG A 112 -6.69 8.93 15.94
C ARG A 112 -7.60 9.95 16.63
N GLY A 113 -7.82 9.77 17.94
CA GLY A 113 -8.86 10.51 18.67
C GLY A 113 -10.23 10.25 18.06
N GLU A 114 -10.99 11.30 17.79
CA GLU A 114 -12.31 11.21 17.16
C GLU A 114 -12.25 11.09 15.63
N ARG A 115 -11.06 11.30 15.05
CA ARG A 115 -10.88 11.22 13.60
C ARG A 115 -10.64 9.79 13.15
N THR A 116 -11.44 9.34 12.18
CA THR A 116 -11.23 8.08 11.47
C THR A 116 -10.95 8.32 10.00
N TRP A 117 -10.09 7.50 9.44
CA TRP A 117 -9.78 7.45 8.03
C TRP A 117 -9.97 6.03 7.52
N ALA A 118 -10.54 5.90 6.33
CA ALA A 118 -10.60 4.63 5.62
C ALA A 118 -10.39 4.87 4.13
N ALA A 119 -9.81 3.92 3.43
CA ALA A 119 -9.63 3.98 1.99
C ALA A 119 -9.65 2.58 1.39
N VAL A 120 -10.01 2.52 0.12
CA VAL A 120 -9.82 1.37 -0.75
C VAL A 120 -9.20 1.83 -2.06
N ARG A 121 -8.19 1.08 -2.54
CA ARG A 121 -7.61 1.26 -3.86
C ARG A 121 -7.80 -0.01 -4.68
N GLN A 122 -8.29 0.15 -5.91
CA GLN A 122 -8.37 -0.91 -6.90
C GLN A 122 -7.80 -0.37 -8.24
N GLY A 123 -6.71 -0.97 -8.70
CA GLY A 123 -5.96 -0.41 -9.82
C GLY A 123 -5.47 1.01 -9.52
N ASP A 124 -5.85 1.96 -10.37
CA ASP A 124 -5.50 3.37 -10.22
C ASP A 124 -6.55 4.19 -9.47
N LEU A 125 -7.75 3.66 -9.29
CA LEU A 125 -8.80 4.35 -8.56
C LEU A 125 -8.69 4.14 -7.06
N LYS A 126 -8.89 5.22 -6.31
CA LYS A 126 -8.86 5.22 -4.86
C LYS A 126 -10.02 6.03 -4.28
N TYR A 127 -10.84 5.34 -3.47
CA TYR A 127 -11.85 5.98 -2.64
C TYR A 127 -11.27 6.23 -1.25
N VAL A 128 -11.54 7.42 -0.72
CA VAL A 128 -11.11 7.84 0.62
C VAL A 128 -12.33 8.35 1.40
N ARG A 129 -12.41 7.96 2.68
CA ARG A 129 -13.40 8.46 3.63
C ARG A 129 -12.71 8.98 4.88
N LYS A 130 -13.06 10.18 5.30
CA LYS A 130 -12.69 10.77 6.59
C LYS A 130 -13.95 11.06 7.39
N THR A 131 -13.95 10.71 8.67
CA THR A 131 -15.02 11.07 9.62
C THR A 131 -14.42 11.77 10.82
N GLU A 132 -14.88 13.00 11.07
CA GLU A 132 -14.52 13.84 12.21
C GLU A 132 -15.69 14.82 12.42
N GLY A 133 -16.66 14.45 13.26
CA GLY A 133 -17.95 15.12 13.36
C GLY A 133 -18.85 14.85 12.15
N LYS A 134 -18.40 15.25 10.95
CA LYS A 134 -19.04 14.93 9.66
C LYS A 134 -18.22 13.91 8.87
N THR A 135 -18.87 13.24 7.92
CA THR A 135 -18.21 12.35 6.97
C THR A 135 -17.95 13.09 5.66
N GLU A 136 -16.71 12.99 5.20
CA GLU A 136 -16.23 13.50 3.92
C GLU A 136 -15.73 12.32 3.09
N GLU A 137 -16.04 12.29 1.79
CA GLU A 137 -15.75 11.17 0.90
C GLU A 137 -15.23 11.69 -0.44
N TRP A 138 -14.24 11.02 -1.03
CA TRP A 138 -13.59 11.40 -2.28
C TRP A 138 -13.26 10.19 -3.13
N LEU A 139 -13.17 10.41 -4.44
CA LEU A 139 -12.64 9.47 -5.41
C LEU A 139 -11.49 10.12 -6.18
N PHE A 140 -10.36 9.43 -6.31
CA PHE A 140 -9.18 9.90 -7.03
C PHE A 140 -8.73 8.89 -8.08
N ASP A 141 -8.13 9.38 -9.19
CA ASP A 141 -7.40 8.59 -10.18
C ASP A 141 -5.89 8.84 -9.98
N LEU A 142 -5.21 7.93 -9.33
CA LEU A 142 -3.81 8.06 -8.95
C LEU A 142 -2.85 7.99 -10.16
N SER A 143 -3.31 7.52 -11.33
CA SER A 143 -2.50 7.52 -12.55
C SER A 143 -2.34 8.93 -13.14
N LYS A 144 -3.30 9.83 -12.86
CA LYS A 144 -3.33 11.21 -13.34
C LYS A 144 -3.09 12.24 -12.24
N ASP A 145 -3.47 11.90 -11.01
CA ASP A 145 -3.45 12.80 -9.86
C ASP A 145 -2.95 12.08 -8.60
N ILE A 146 -1.65 11.82 -8.55
CA ILE A 146 -1.00 11.22 -7.38
C ILE A 146 -1.09 12.09 -6.13
N GLY A 147 -1.37 13.40 -6.31
CA GLY A 147 -1.53 14.39 -5.25
C GLY A 147 -2.93 14.48 -4.69
N GLU A 148 -3.88 13.68 -5.18
CA GLU A 148 -5.27 13.61 -4.68
C GLU A 148 -5.92 15.00 -4.55
N LYS A 149 -5.80 15.82 -5.60
CA LYS A 149 -6.29 17.21 -5.64
C LYS A 149 -7.67 17.33 -6.29
N THR A 150 -8.00 16.40 -7.18
CA THR A 150 -9.22 16.44 -8.00
C THR A 150 -10.17 15.33 -7.58
N ASP A 151 -11.24 15.69 -6.91
CA ASP A 151 -12.31 14.76 -6.55
C ASP A 151 -13.16 14.39 -7.76
N LEU A 152 -13.24 13.11 -8.07
CA LEU A 152 -14.00 12.52 -9.17
C LEU A 152 -15.36 11.94 -8.73
N SER A 153 -15.74 12.06 -7.47
CA SER A 153 -16.95 11.45 -6.92
C SER A 153 -18.24 11.83 -7.70
N SER A 154 -18.33 13.10 -8.13
CA SER A 154 -19.47 13.62 -8.89
C SER A 154 -19.39 13.28 -10.39
N SER A 155 -18.19 13.21 -10.97
CA SER A 155 -17.98 12.93 -12.40
C SER A 155 -17.94 11.43 -12.73
N GLN A 156 -17.59 10.58 -11.74
CA GLN A 156 -17.51 9.12 -11.86
C GLN A 156 -18.35 8.42 -10.77
N PRO A 157 -19.69 8.62 -10.75
CA PRO A 157 -20.53 8.14 -9.65
C PRO A 157 -20.64 6.60 -9.59
N ARG A 158 -20.43 5.89 -10.69
CA ARG A 158 -20.45 4.42 -10.73
C ARG A 158 -19.24 3.82 -10.02
N GLU A 159 -18.05 4.31 -10.33
CA GLU A 159 -16.77 3.92 -9.74
C GLU A 159 -16.72 4.29 -8.26
N PHE A 160 -17.20 5.48 -7.92
CA PHE A 160 -17.35 5.93 -6.54
C PHE A 160 -18.24 4.96 -5.72
N ALA A 161 -19.43 4.62 -6.24
CA ALA A 161 -20.35 3.70 -5.57
C ALA A 161 -19.75 2.28 -5.46
N LEU A 162 -19.01 1.82 -6.47
CA LEU A 162 -18.34 0.52 -6.47
C LEU A 162 -17.28 0.45 -5.35
N LEU A 163 -16.35 1.40 -5.31
CA LEU A 163 -15.27 1.38 -4.32
C LEU A 163 -15.81 1.60 -2.91
N LYS A 164 -16.80 2.49 -2.74
CA LYS A 164 -17.50 2.66 -1.46
C LYS A 164 -18.10 1.35 -0.95
N ARG A 165 -18.74 0.57 -1.82
CA ARG A 165 -19.30 -0.75 -1.48
C ARG A 165 -18.20 -1.76 -1.15
N LEU A 166 -17.09 -1.78 -1.89
CA LEU A 166 -15.96 -2.65 -1.60
C LEU A 166 -15.41 -2.39 -0.19
N LEU A 167 -15.20 -1.12 0.16
CA LEU A 167 -14.75 -0.74 1.50
C LEU A 167 -15.76 -1.17 2.58
N ALA A 168 -17.06 -0.94 2.37
CA ALA A 168 -18.10 -1.32 3.33
C ALA A 168 -18.16 -2.84 3.56
N ASN A 169 -18.04 -3.65 2.50
CA ASN A 169 -17.98 -5.11 2.60
C ASN A 169 -16.76 -5.56 3.39
N TRP A 170 -15.56 -5.03 3.08
CA TRP A 170 -14.35 -5.34 3.82
C TRP A 170 -14.46 -4.95 5.32
N GLU A 171 -15.09 -3.81 5.63
CA GLU A 171 -15.29 -3.39 7.02
C GLU A 171 -16.25 -4.31 7.80
N MET A 172 -17.16 -5.02 7.12
CA MET A 172 -18.01 -6.04 7.76
C MET A 172 -17.23 -7.32 8.09
N ASP A 173 -16.26 -7.69 7.24
CA ASP A 173 -15.47 -8.90 7.41
C ASP A 173 -14.38 -8.74 8.48
N VAL A 174 -13.78 -7.53 8.59
CA VAL A 174 -12.73 -7.28 9.56
C VAL A 174 -13.33 -6.80 10.89
N LYS A 175 -12.94 -7.46 11.99
CA LYS A 175 -13.41 -7.06 13.32
C LYS A 175 -12.98 -5.63 13.64
N PRO A 176 -13.85 -4.80 14.25
CA PRO A 176 -13.45 -3.47 14.70
C PRO A 176 -12.25 -3.57 15.66
N VAL A 177 -11.28 -2.68 15.49
CA VAL A 177 -10.24 -2.46 16.50
C VAL A 177 -10.96 -1.85 17.70
N ARG A 178 -11.01 -2.59 18.83
CA ARG A 178 -11.59 -2.12 20.09
C ARG A 178 -10.63 -1.20 20.81
#